data_4530258b1d591fc810f695f118db8cfd
#
_entry.id   4530258b1d591fc810f695f118db8cfd
#
_cell.length_a   1.000
_cell.length_b   1.000
_cell.length_c   1.000
_cell.angle_alpha   90.00
_cell.angle_beta   90.00
_cell.angle_gamma   90.00
#
_symmetry.space_group_name_H-M   'P 1'
#
loop_
_entity.id
_entity.type
_entity.pdbx_description
1 polymer ?
#
loop_
_entity_poly.entity_id
_entity_poly.type
_entity_poly.pdbx_seq_one_letter_code
_entity_poly.pdbx_strand_id
1 'polypeptide(L)'
;MRQAFAAVPLALSFVLAGCSTELGPSRAELQAQWDAQNVYPQNYKADLLAFLRTYLNNPQGVRGAMVSPPALTTVGQGQRYVACLRYNARDIDGKYMGQKEGAAIYVSARLDRFADQPHEVKQLCSGAAYAAFPELEALRR
;
A
#
# COMPACT_ATOMS: atom_id res chain seq x y z
N MET A 1 -81.88 -20.88 30.86
CA MET A 1 -80.47 -21.27 30.69
C MET A 1 -79.92 -20.69 29.40
N ARG A 2 -79.19 -19.62 29.47
CA ARG A 2 -78.61 -19.00 28.26
C ARG A 2 -77.11 -18.93 28.52
N GLN A 3 -76.35 -19.73 27.81
CA GLN A 3 -74.91 -19.67 27.87
C GLN A 3 -74.37 -18.58 26.90
N ALA A 4 -73.69 -17.59 27.42
CA ALA A 4 -73.03 -16.60 26.61
C ALA A 4 -71.63 -17.08 26.25
N PHE A 5 -71.34 -17.24 24.98
CA PHE A 5 -70.01 -17.48 24.45
C PHE A 5 -69.24 -16.14 24.34
N ALA A 6 -68.27 -15.99 25.14
CA ALA A 6 -67.32 -14.86 25.02
C ALA A 6 -66.29 -15.19 23.91
N ALA A 7 -66.32 -14.40 22.86
CA ALA A 7 -65.26 -14.44 21.81
C ALA A 7 -64.04 -13.64 22.27
N VAL A 8 -62.92 -14.31 22.36
CA VAL A 8 -61.58 -13.69 22.62
C VAL A 8 -60.95 -13.33 21.27
N PRO A 9 -60.62 -12.08 20.97
CA PRO A 9 -59.90 -11.74 19.76
C PRO A 9 -58.41 -12.07 19.95
N LEU A 10 -57.90 -12.94 19.13
CA LEU A 10 -56.49 -13.25 19.03
C LEU A 10 -55.76 -12.11 18.29
N ALA A 11 -55.09 -11.25 19.05
CA ALA A 11 -54.25 -10.20 18.46
C ALA A 11 -52.99 -10.80 17.89
N LEU A 12 -52.92 -10.86 16.56
CA LEU A 12 -51.73 -11.31 15.81
C LEU A 12 -50.72 -10.16 15.75
N SER A 13 -49.72 -10.19 16.68
CA SER A 13 -48.62 -9.23 16.68
C SER A 13 -47.64 -9.57 15.55
N PHE A 14 -47.69 -8.80 14.46
CA PHE A 14 -46.63 -8.79 13.45
C PHE A 14 -45.38 -8.17 14.00
N VAL A 15 -44.36 -8.99 14.33
CA VAL A 15 -43.00 -8.54 14.58
C VAL A 15 -42.38 -8.26 13.22
N LEU A 16 -42.32 -7.00 12.81
CA LEU A 16 -41.48 -6.54 11.72
C LEU A 16 -40.02 -6.72 12.14
N ALA A 17 -39.40 -7.85 11.76
CA ALA A 17 -37.98 -8.00 11.76
C ALA A 17 -37.42 -6.99 10.74
N GLY A 18 -37.00 -5.82 11.22
CA GLY A 18 -36.25 -4.86 10.42
C GLY A 18 -34.94 -5.51 9.99
N CYS A 19 -34.81 -5.86 8.71
CA CYS A 19 -33.50 -6.08 8.11
C CYS A 19 -32.73 -4.78 8.23
N SER A 20 -31.86 -4.68 9.24
CA SER A 20 -30.80 -3.70 9.24
C SER A 20 -29.88 -4.08 8.06
N THR A 21 -30.04 -3.41 6.94
CA THR A 21 -29.02 -3.37 5.90
C THR A 21 -27.81 -2.75 6.56
N GLU A 22 -26.82 -3.57 6.92
CA GLU A 22 -25.50 -3.07 7.28
C GLU A 22 -24.98 -2.32 6.05
N LEU A 23 -25.18 -1.02 6.07
CA LEU A 23 -24.47 -0.13 5.18
C LEU A 23 -22.99 -0.32 5.51
N GLY A 24 -22.20 -0.75 4.52
CA GLY A 24 -20.76 -0.87 4.67
C GLY A 24 -20.12 0.42 5.21
N PRO A 25 -18.84 0.41 5.58
CA PRO A 25 -18.20 1.55 6.21
C PRO A 25 -18.39 2.82 5.38
N SER A 26 -18.68 3.92 6.02
CA SER A 26 -18.82 5.23 5.39
C SER A 26 -17.49 5.65 4.75
N ARG A 27 -17.54 6.60 3.81
CA ARG A 27 -16.32 7.16 3.21
C ARG A 27 -15.38 7.73 4.26
N ALA A 28 -15.91 8.37 5.30
CA ALA A 28 -15.12 8.92 6.40
C ALA A 28 -14.40 7.84 7.22
N GLU A 29 -15.08 6.73 7.49
CA GLU A 29 -14.49 5.58 8.19
C GLU A 29 -13.41 4.91 7.35
N LEU A 30 -13.62 4.74 6.04
CA LEU A 30 -12.61 4.22 5.13
C LEU A 30 -11.38 5.14 5.06
N GLN A 31 -11.59 6.46 5.03
CA GLN A 31 -10.51 7.42 5.05
C GLN A 31 -9.73 7.38 6.37
N ALA A 32 -10.42 7.30 7.51
CA ALA A 32 -9.78 7.19 8.81
C ALA A 32 -8.95 5.89 8.95
N GLN A 33 -9.47 4.78 8.45
CA GLN A 33 -8.73 3.50 8.41
C GLN A 33 -7.49 3.60 7.51
N TRP A 34 -7.62 4.26 6.36
CA TRP A 34 -6.51 4.49 5.45
C TRP A 34 -5.41 5.33 6.10
N ASP A 35 -5.79 6.43 6.76
CA ASP A 35 -4.85 7.35 7.40
C ASP A 35 -4.16 6.72 8.62
N ALA A 36 -4.87 5.87 9.37
CA ALA A 36 -4.29 5.13 10.50
C ALA A 36 -3.15 4.18 10.09
N GLN A 37 -3.09 3.78 8.81
CA GLN A 37 -2.02 2.95 8.24
C GLN A 37 -0.82 3.77 7.75
N ASN A 38 -0.88 5.11 7.79
CA ASN A 38 0.21 6.00 7.38
C ASN A 38 1.20 6.21 8.53
N VAL A 39 1.91 5.14 8.86
CA VAL A 39 3.04 5.17 9.80
C VAL A 39 4.33 5.33 9.01
N TYR A 40 5.19 6.27 9.43
CA TYR A 40 6.45 6.52 8.74
C TYR A 40 7.38 5.29 8.80
N PRO A 41 7.87 4.78 7.66
CA PRO A 41 8.71 3.58 7.62
C PRO A 41 10.17 3.91 7.98
N GLN A 42 10.51 3.86 9.25
CA GLN A 42 11.85 4.19 9.75
C GLN A 42 12.96 3.36 9.09
N ASN A 43 12.67 2.09 8.77
CA ASN A 43 13.62 1.14 8.21
C ASN A 43 13.50 0.99 6.67
N TYR A 44 12.97 2.00 5.98
CA TYR A 44 12.65 1.91 4.55
C TYR A 44 13.81 1.44 3.66
N LYS A 45 15.05 1.86 3.98
CA LYS A 45 16.24 1.40 3.23
C LYS A 45 16.51 -0.08 3.42
N ALA A 46 16.38 -0.59 4.65
CA ALA A 46 16.58 -2.01 4.93
C ALA A 46 15.52 -2.88 4.25
N ASP A 47 14.26 -2.43 4.28
CA ASP A 47 13.14 -3.11 3.61
C ASP A 47 13.36 -3.14 2.09
N LEU A 48 13.80 -2.02 1.50
CA LEU A 48 14.15 -1.94 0.08
C LEU A 48 15.29 -2.89 -0.28
N LEU A 49 16.38 -2.92 0.51
CA LEU A 49 17.50 -3.82 0.26
C LEU A 49 17.09 -5.29 0.34
N ALA A 50 16.25 -5.65 1.32
CA ALA A 50 15.71 -7.01 1.45
C ALA A 50 14.87 -7.40 0.24
N PHE A 51 14.00 -6.50 -0.22
CA PHE A 51 13.19 -6.71 -1.42
C PHE A 51 14.06 -6.83 -2.68
N LEU A 52 14.98 -5.90 -2.90
CA LEU A 52 15.78 -5.83 -4.13
C LEU A 52 16.72 -7.03 -4.29
N ARG A 53 17.12 -7.69 -3.21
CA ARG A 53 17.90 -8.95 -3.29
C ARG A 53 17.20 -10.05 -4.08
N THR A 54 15.89 -10.09 -4.02
CA THR A 54 15.08 -11.09 -4.72
C THR A 54 14.42 -10.56 -5.98
N TYR A 55 14.17 -9.27 -6.03
CA TYR A 55 13.55 -8.62 -7.18
C TYR A 55 14.51 -8.46 -8.36
N LEU A 56 15.77 -8.08 -8.08
CA LEU A 56 16.78 -7.92 -9.14
C LEU A 56 17.30 -9.28 -9.61
N ASN A 57 17.39 -9.45 -10.93
CA ASN A 57 17.99 -10.66 -11.54
C ASN A 57 19.45 -10.86 -11.10
N ASN A 58 20.18 -9.75 -11.02
CA ASN A 58 21.52 -9.72 -10.47
C ASN A 58 21.67 -8.53 -9.52
N PRO A 59 21.60 -8.75 -8.19
CA PRO A 59 21.69 -7.68 -7.20
C PRO A 59 23.13 -7.16 -6.99
N GLN A 60 24.13 -7.81 -7.58
CA GLN A 60 25.53 -7.40 -7.40
C GLN A 60 25.94 -6.34 -8.42
N GLY A 61 26.75 -5.38 -7.98
CA GLY A 61 27.34 -4.37 -8.84
C GLY A 61 26.33 -3.38 -9.41
N VAL A 62 25.24 -3.10 -8.69
CA VAL A 62 24.32 -2.00 -9.01
C VAL A 62 25.08 -0.69 -9.03
N ARG A 63 24.78 0.19 -9.97
CA ARG A 63 25.43 1.50 -10.14
C ARG A 63 24.43 2.63 -10.09
N GLY A 64 24.90 3.82 -9.67
CA GLY A 64 24.11 5.04 -9.66
C GLY A 64 22.86 4.94 -8.80
N ALA A 65 22.93 4.20 -7.71
CA ALA A 65 21.82 4.00 -6.82
C ALA A 65 21.51 5.27 -6.04
N MET A 66 20.26 5.70 -6.13
CA MET A 66 19.74 6.85 -5.40
C MET A 66 18.37 6.52 -4.81
N VAL A 67 18.07 7.04 -3.65
CA VAL A 67 16.79 6.85 -2.97
C VAL A 67 16.31 8.17 -2.38
N SER A 68 15.01 8.42 -2.41
CA SER A 68 14.40 9.52 -1.68
C SER A 68 13.95 9.08 -0.28
N PRO A 69 13.93 9.98 0.71
CA PRO A 69 13.23 9.68 1.95
C PRO A 69 11.74 9.45 1.64
N PRO A 70 11.05 8.61 2.44
CA PRO A 70 9.62 8.42 2.28
C PRO A 70 8.84 9.72 2.48
N ALA A 71 7.96 10.03 1.53
CA ALA A 71 7.07 11.17 1.59
C ALA A 71 5.62 10.75 1.36
N LEU A 72 4.67 11.43 1.99
CA LEU A 72 3.26 11.20 1.75
C LEU A 72 2.91 11.63 0.32
N THR A 73 2.40 10.70 -0.46
CA THR A 73 2.07 10.84 -1.87
C THR A 73 0.70 10.24 -2.13
N THR A 74 -0.07 10.81 -3.05
CA THR A 74 -1.37 10.26 -3.43
C THR A 74 -1.20 8.92 -4.13
N VAL A 75 -1.81 7.88 -3.57
CA VAL A 75 -1.85 6.51 -4.10
C VAL A 75 -3.30 6.05 -4.10
N GLY A 76 -3.88 5.91 -5.27
CA GLY A 76 -5.30 5.57 -5.39
C GLY A 76 -6.21 6.62 -4.76
N GLN A 77 -7.00 6.25 -3.78
CA GLN A 77 -7.98 7.14 -3.12
C GLN A 77 -7.45 7.88 -1.88
N GLY A 78 -6.21 7.68 -1.51
CA GLY A 78 -5.64 8.28 -0.32
C GLY A 78 -4.15 8.55 -0.43
N GLN A 79 -3.50 8.79 0.71
CA GLN A 79 -2.05 8.99 0.77
C GLN A 79 -1.35 7.76 1.33
N ARG A 80 -0.11 7.53 0.88
CA ARG A 80 0.82 6.54 1.41
C ARG A 80 2.22 7.14 1.49
N TYR A 81 3.05 6.63 2.38
CA TYR A 81 4.48 6.91 2.30
C TYR A 81 5.08 6.21 1.10
N VAL A 82 5.78 6.98 0.27
CA VAL A 82 6.44 6.49 -0.95
C VAL A 82 7.90 6.91 -0.91
N ALA A 83 8.80 5.95 -1.10
CA ALA A 83 10.22 6.20 -1.34
C ALA A 83 10.55 5.89 -2.80
N CYS A 84 11.18 6.83 -3.48
CA CYS A 84 11.54 6.70 -4.89
C CYS A 84 12.97 6.21 -5.02
N LEU A 85 13.20 5.33 -5.99
CA LEU A 85 14.47 4.67 -6.23
C LEU A 85 14.91 4.85 -7.66
N ARG A 86 16.19 5.12 -7.87
CA ARG A 86 16.90 5.07 -9.16
C ARG A 86 18.08 4.13 -9.05
N TYR A 87 18.30 3.32 -10.08
CA TYR A 87 19.43 2.40 -10.09
C TYR A 87 19.70 1.88 -11.51
N ASN A 88 20.92 1.39 -11.74
CA ASN A 88 21.30 0.66 -12.93
C ASN A 88 21.82 -0.71 -12.52
N ALA A 89 21.00 -1.73 -12.70
CA ALA A 89 21.30 -3.11 -12.38
C ALA A 89 21.75 -3.89 -13.63
N ARG A 90 22.34 -5.05 -13.39
CA ARG A 90 22.70 -6.00 -14.44
C ARG A 90 21.56 -6.99 -14.68
N ASP A 91 21.48 -7.47 -15.90
CA ASP A 91 20.66 -8.63 -16.25
C ASP A 91 21.33 -9.94 -15.79
N ILE A 92 20.71 -11.07 -16.13
CA ILE A 92 21.22 -12.40 -15.80
C ILE A 92 22.57 -12.69 -16.44
N ASP A 93 22.88 -12.06 -17.57
CA ASP A 93 24.15 -12.21 -18.30
C ASP A 93 25.23 -11.23 -17.80
N GLY A 94 24.92 -10.42 -16.83
CA GLY A 94 25.82 -9.45 -16.22
C GLY A 94 25.93 -8.12 -16.99
N LYS A 95 25.07 -7.88 -17.98
CA LYS A 95 25.04 -6.65 -18.77
C LYS A 95 24.19 -5.59 -18.08
N TYR A 96 24.67 -4.35 -18.01
CA TYR A 96 23.89 -3.23 -17.49
C TYR A 96 22.70 -2.90 -18.37
N MET A 97 21.52 -2.78 -17.76
CA MET A 97 20.25 -2.55 -18.44
C MET A 97 19.91 -1.06 -18.65
N GLY A 98 20.75 -0.16 -18.15
CA GLY A 98 20.45 1.26 -18.09
C GLY A 98 19.72 1.66 -16.81
N GLN A 99 19.52 2.96 -16.64
CA GLN A 99 18.88 3.49 -15.43
C GLN A 99 17.41 3.09 -15.38
N LYS A 100 17.01 2.53 -14.27
CA LYS A 100 15.63 2.20 -13.91
C LYS A 100 15.17 3.08 -12.78
N GLU A 101 13.88 3.28 -12.72
CA GLU A 101 13.22 3.97 -11.61
C GLU A 101 12.14 3.07 -11.01
N GLY A 102 11.91 3.24 -9.71
CA GLY A 102 10.87 2.52 -9.00
C GLY A 102 10.35 3.32 -7.83
N ALA A 103 9.17 2.98 -7.35
CA ALA A 103 8.54 3.59 -6.20
C ALA A 103 8.12 2.52 -5.20
N ALA A 104 8.67 2.59 -4.00
CA ALA A 104 8.32 1.73 -2.88
C ALA A 104 7.18 2.35 -2.10
N ILE A 105 6.07 1.67 -1.99
CA ILE A 105 4.86 2.11 -1.31
C ILE A 105 4.76 1.37 0.01
N TYR A 106 4.54 2.12 1.10
CA TYR A 106 4.54 1.61 2.47
C TYR A 106 3.15 1.69 3.08
N VAL A 107 2.76 0.63 3.79
CA VAL A 107 1.54 0.54 4.60
C VAL A 107 1.94 0.05 5.99
N SER A 108 1.48 0.74 7.03
CA SER A 108 1.82 0.40 8.43
C SER A 108 3.33 0.24 8.66
N ALA A 109 4.12 1.16 8.11
CA ALA A 109 5.58 1.22 8.16
C ALA A 109 6.31 0.03 7.48
N ARG A 110 5.63 -0.76 6.64
CA ARG A 110 6.21 -1.91 5.92
C ARG A 110 6.09 -1.72 4.43
N LEU A 111 7.05 -2.23 3.68
CA LEU A 111 6.98 -2.27 2.22
C LEU A 111 5.80 -3.16 1.80
N ASP A 112 4.81 -2.54 1.16
CA ASP A 112 3.60 -3.21 0.66
C ASP A 112 3.70 -3.54 -0.82
N ARG A 113 4.13 -2.57 -1.62
CA ARG A 113 4.21 -2.71 -3.08
C ARG A 113 5.39 -1.92 -3.65
N PHE A 114 5.97 -2.44 -4.71
CA PHE A 114 6.96 -1.75 -5.52
C PHE A 114 6.40 -1.52 -6.92
N ALA A 115 6.28 -0.26 -7.31
CA ALA A 115 5.85 0.15 -8.64
C ALA A 115 7.08 0.39 -9.54
N ASP A 116 7.07 -0.20 -10.72
CA ASP A 116 8.15 -0.10 -11.72
C ASP A 116 7.65 0.36 -13.10
N GLN A 117 6.33 0.55 -13.24
CA GLN A 117 5.75 1.04 -14.48
C GLN A 117 6.07 2.54 -14.66
N PRO A 118 6.65 2.97 -15.80
CA PRO A 118 7.15 4.33 -15.98
C PRO A 118 6.13 5.43 -15.71
N HIS A 119 4.88 5.22 -16.12
CA HIS A 119 3.81 6.20 -15.91
C HIS A 119 3.47 6.35 -14.42
N GLU A 120 3.35 5.25 -13.70
CA GLU A 120 3.04 5.25 -12.27
C GLU A 120 4.20 5.84 -11.46
N VAL A 121 5.43 5.43 -11.74
CA VAL A 121 6.63 5.97 -11.09
C VAL A 121 6.74 7.47 -11.29
N LYS A 122 6.50 7.97 -12.50
CA LYS A 122 6.52 9.41 -12.79
C LYS A 122 5.51 10.18 -11.94
N GLN A 123 4.32 9.63 -11.72
CA GLN A 123 3.30 10.26 -10.87
C GLN A 123 3.71 10.23 -9.40
N LEU A 124 4.16 9.07 -8.89
CA LEU A 124 4.49 8.87 -7.49
C LEU A 124 5.78 9.60 -7.07
N CYS A 125 6.73 9.75 -7.98
CA CYS A 125 8.07 10.29 -7.72
C CYS A 125 8.26 11.73 -8.22
N SER A 126 7.19 12.42 -8.58
CA SER A 126 7.25 13.83 -8.97
C SER A 126 7.77 14.66 -7.79
N GLY A 127 8.90 15.36 -7.99
CA GLY A 127 9.53 16.18 -6.95
C GLY A 127 10.28 15.39 -5.86
N ALA A 128 10.55 14.11 -6.07
CA ALA A 128 11.32 13.31 -5.12
C ALA A 128 12.76 13.86 -4.92
N ALA A 129 13.16 14.02 -3.66
CA ALA A 129 14.50 14.48 -3.29
C ALA A 129 15.47 13.31 -3.20
N TYR A 130 16.09 12.92 -4.30
CA TYR A 130 17.02 11.81 -4.35
C TYR A 130 18.35 12.10 -3.66
N ALA A 131 18.84 11.12 -2.90
CA ALA A 131 20.17 11.08 -2.33
C ALA A 131 20.86 9.77 -2.69
N ALA A 132 22.20 9.72 -2.61
CA ALA A 132 22.96 8.51 -2.88
C ALA A 132 22.51 7.34 -1.99
N PHE A 133 22.51 6.15 -2.56
CA PHE A 133 22.14 4.90 -1.87
C PHE A 133 23.27 3.86 -2.00
N PRO A 134 24.42 4.12 -1.37
CA PRO A 134 25.60 3.26 -1.51
C PRO A 134 25.39 1.84 -0.98
N GLU A 135 24.45 1.65 -0.03
CA GLU A 135 24.14 0.33 0.51
C GLU A 135 23.56 -0.60 -0.58
N LEU A 136 22.85 -0.06 -1.57
CA LEU A 136 22.35 -0.83 -2.70
C LEU A 136 23.49 -1.20 -3.66
N GLU A 137 24.45 -0.29 -3.88
CA GLU A 137 25.63 -0.57 -4.71
C GLU A 137 26.55 -1.63 -4.10
N ALA A 138 26.60 -1.67 -2.77
CA ALA A 138 27.36 -2.65 -1.99
C ALA A 138 26.63 -3.98 -1.77
N LEU A 139 25.41 -4.12 -2.30
CA LEU A 139 24.59 -5.29 -2.08
C LEU A 139 25.26 -6.54 -2.67
N ARG A 140 25.31 -7.59 -1.87
CA ARG A 140 25.82 -8.92 -2.23
C ARG A 140 24.72 -9.95 -2.01
N ARG A 141 24.82 -11.07 -2.71
CA ARG A 141 23.94 -12.22 -2.48
C ARG A 141 24.18 -12.84 -1.13
#